data_a82b64ea6b45a1988a0bdf2919010206
#
_entry.id   a82b64ea6b45a1988a0bdf2919010206
#
_cell.length_a   1.000
_cell.length_b   1.000
_cell.length_c   1.000
_cell.angle_alpha   90.00
_cell.angle_beta   90.00
_cell.angle_gamma   90.00
#
_symmetry.space_group_name_H-M   'P 1'
#
loop_
_entity.id
_entity.type
_entity.pdbx_description
1 polymer ?
#
loop_
_entity_poly.entity_id
_entity_poly.type
_entity_poly.pdbx_seq_one_letter_code
_entity_poly.pdbx_strand_id
1 'polypeptide(L)'
;MTTSTASAAPREALSHEAKRMRDEYHSADVVIVGAGIFGCAMAYALGNQGRSVILLEKSMKQPDRIVGELLQPGGVEALEKLGMRDCLEEIDAIKVFGYDVIYYGEEVKISYPQVAGDSSIREKAKGIEKGRPEGRSFHHGRFIQRLRQKVLSNPNVSVVEATATDLVRCEWTDQILGVEAIRQGEPDAYFGGLTIIADGYNSKFRKAFRTDAPISKSKFWALELIDADLPMPNHGHVLLSDSAPILLYQIGTHETRALIDIPENLPSASLAAGGVKNHLTNVVVPKLPARVRPAFTAAIARDRLRSMPNSFLPATTNKTPGLILLGDALNMRHPLTGGGMTVAFNDAVLLSELFDPAVIPALDDHAAVLSAMRTFHWRRKNLTAVINILAQALYALFAAEDAQLRALQQGCFEYFKLGGNCIDGPVGLLGGIIRQPFVLFYHFFAVALLSIWLYIVRGKTVLLPVRALGSVGVFFKACQVLFPYIFAELRS
;
A
#
# COMPACT_ATOMS: atom_id res chain seq x y z
N MET A 1 -29.81 12.22 -10.44
CA MET A 1 -28.70 13.04 -10.95
C MET A 1 -27.73 12.07 -11.61
N THR A 2 -27.70 12.11 -12.92
CA THR A 2 -26.91 11.22 -13.77
C THR A 2 -25.44 11.63 -13.70
N THR A 3 -24.61 10.84 -13.00
CA THR A 3 -23.16 10.96 -13.06
C THR A 3 -22.66 10.30 -14.34
N SER A 4 -22.38 11.14 -15.33
CA SER A 4 -21.72 10.79 -16.57
C SER A 4 -20.33 10.21 -16.26
N THR A 5 -20.11 8.94 -16.59
CA THR A 5 -18.77 8.34 -16.70
C THR A 5 -18.13 8.82 -18.00
N ALA A 6 -17.64 10.05 -18.03
CA ALA A 6 -16.84 10.53 -19.13
C ALA A 6 -15.42 9.95 -18.96
N SER A 7 -14.98 9.13 -19.90
CA SER A 7 -13.57 8.94 -20.24
C SER A 7 -12.98 10.35 -20.40
N ALA A 8 -12.16 10.78 -19.45
CA ALA A 8 -11.58 12.11 -19.46
C ALA A 8 -10.54 12.20 -20.59
N ALA A 9 -10.99 12.68 -21.75
CA ALA A 9 -10.08 13.31 -22.70
C ALA A 9 -9.41 14.51 -21.98
N PRO A 10 -8.10 14.80 -22.25
CA PRO A 10 -7.43 15.94 -21.66
C PRO A 10 -8.23 17.21 -21.90
N ARG A 11 -8.52 17.97 -20.82
CA ARG A 11 -9.40 19.14 -20.85
C ARG A 11 -8.93 20.22 -21.82
N GLU A 12 -7.63 20.38 -21.99
CA GLU A 12 -7.02 21.24 -23.04
C GLU A 12 -5.58 20.81 -23.27
N ALA A 13 -5.12 20.91 -24.54
CA ALA A 13 -3.69 20.83 -24.84
C ALA A 13 -2.99 22.10 -24.31
N LEU A 14 -1.76 21.96 -23.84
CA LEU A 14 -0.93 23.10 -23.43
C LEU A 14 -0.85 24.14 -24.54
N SER A 15 -0.81 25.43 -24.16
CA SER A 15 -0.45 26.50 -25.07
C SER A 15 0.94 26.27 -25.65
N HIS A 16 1.20 26.82 -26.81
CA HIS A 16 2.52 26.71 -27.48
C HIS A 16 3.66 27.23 -26.58
N GLU A 17 3.38 28.28 -25.81
CA GLU A 17 4.33 28.85 -24.86
C GLU A 17 4.58 27.92 -23.67
N ALA A 18 3.54 27.41 -23.03
CA ALA A 18 3.68 26.48 -21.90
C ALA A 18 4.44 25.20 -22.32
N LYS A 19 4.18 24.70 -23.54
CA LYS A 19 4.95 23.56 -24.08
C LYS A 19 6.41 23.90 -24.28
N ARG A 20 6.70 25.10 -24.82
CA ARG A 20 8.09 25.57 -25.01
C ARG A 20 8.80 25.75 -23.67
N MET A 21 8.17 26.37 -22.69
CA MET A 21 8.72 26.52 -21.34
C MET A 21 9.08 25.17 -20.73
N ARG A 22 8.21 24.18 -20.86
CA ARG A 22 8.46 22.82 -20.35
C ARG A 22 9.60 22.11 -21.09
N ASP A 23 9.57 22.09 -22.41
CA ASP A 23 10.43 21.23 -23.22
C ASP A 23 11.83 21.85 -23.50
N GLU A 24 11.92 23.19 -23.58
CA GLU A 24 13.18 23.91 -23.87
C GLU A 24 13.82 24.52 -22.61
N TYR A 25 12.99 25.04 -21.67
CA TYR A 25 13.48 25.74 -20.47
C TYR A 25 13.34 24.92 -19.20
N HIS A 26 12.89 23.66 -19.32
CA HIS A 26 12.66 22.75 -18.20
C HIS A 26 11.81 23.36 -17.07
N SER A 27 10.85 24.21 -17.43
CA SER A 27 9.96 24.90 -16.51
C SER A 27 8.51 24.53 -16.76
N ALA A 28 7.81 24.06 -15.71
CA ALA A 28 6.45 23.53 -15.79
C ALA A 28 5.60 24.01 -14.59
N ASP A 29 4.27 23.80 -14.62
CA ASP A 29 3.45 24.02 -13.45
C ASP A 29 3.86 23.10 -12.30
N VAL A 30 4.26 21.86 -12.63
CA VAL A 30 4.63 20.84 -11.62
C VAL A 30 5.84 20.03 -12.09
N VAL A 31 6.80 19.87 -11.18
CA VAL A 31 7.90 18.88 -11.30
C VAL A 31 7.62 17.74 -10.32
N ILE A 32 7.60 16.51 -10.81
CA ILE A 32 7.38 15.30 -9.99
C ILE A 32 8.64 14.45 -10.02
N VAL A 33 9.17 14.09 -8.86
CA VAL A 33 10.34 13.22 -8.71
C VAL A 33 9.91 11.79 -8.37
N GLY A 34 10.13 10.88 -9.31
CA GLY A 34 9.83 9.45 -9.20
C GLY A 34 8.61 9.01 -10.02
N ALA A 35 8.85 8.23 -11.10
CA ALA A 35 7.81 7.59 -11.91
C ALA A 35 7.41 6.20 -11.36
N GLY A 36 7.10 6.15 -10.07
CA GLY A 36 6.49 5.02 -9.38
C GLY A 36 4.96 5.11 -9.39
N ILE A 37 4.30 4.35 -8.53
CA ILE A 37 2.83 4.26 -8.41
C ILE A 37 2.20 5.65 -8.26
N PHE A 38 2.62 6.41 -7.24
CA PHE A 38 2.03 7.72 -6.96
C PHE A 38 2.41 8.76 -8.02
N GLY A 39 3.70 8.82 -8.41
CA GLY A 39 4.16 9.82 -9.37
C GLY A 39 3.52 9.68 -10.75
N CYS A 40 3.37 8.46 -11.25
CA CYS A 40 2.64 8.22 -12.52
C CYS A 40 1.17 8.62 -12.42
N ALA A 41 0.49 8.24 -11.32
CA ALA A 41 -0.92 8.57 -11.13
C ALA A 41 -1.14 10.09 -11.05
N MET A 42 -0.29 10.79 -10.30
CA MET A 42 -0.42 12.23 -10.13
C MET A 42 -0.03 13.01 -11.40
N ALA A 43 1.03 12.58 -12.10
CA ALA A 43 1.43 13.19 -13.37
C ALA A 43 0.31 13.08 -14.42
N TYR A 44 -0.30 11.89 -14.53
CA TYR A 44 -1.40 11.66 -15.46
C TYR A 44 -2.64 12.49 -15.08
N ALA A 45 -3.00 12.53 -13.80
CA ALA A 45 -4.15 13.29 -13.31
C ALA A 45 -3.99 14.81 -13.56
N LEU A 46 -2.84 15.38 -13.21
CA LEU A 46 -2.56 16.80 -13.43
C LEU A 46 -2.46 17.16 -14.91
N GLY A 47 -1.81 16.29 -15.71
CA GLY A 47 -1.76 16.46 -17.17
C GLY A 47 -3.16 16.47 -17.81
N ASN A 48 -4.09 15.61 -17.34
CA ASN A 48 -5.48 15.60 -17.80
C ASN A 48 -6.26 16.88 -17.39
N GLN A 49 -5.81 17.60 -16.38
CA GLN A 49 -6.36 18.90 -15.99
C GLN A 49 -5.81 20.08 -16.83
N GLY A 50 -4.95 19.80 -17.82
CA GLY A 50 -4.33 20.84 -18.65
C GLY A 50 -3.07 21.47 -18.02
N ARG A 51 -2.55 20.91 -16.91
CA ARG A 51 -1.30 21.40 -16.31
C ARG A 51 -0.09 20.86 -17.04
N SER A 52 0.92 21.70 -17.15
CA SER A 52 2.26 21.33 -17.63
C SER A 52 2.99 20.54 -16.55
N VAL A 53 3.43 19.32 -16.86
CA VAL A 53 4.08 18.43 -15.90
C VAL A 53 5.41 17.91 -16.43
N ILE A 54 6.46 17.98 -15.61
CA ILE A 54 7.72 17.25 -15.81
C ILE A 54 7.80 16.12 -14.79
N LEU A 55 7.92 14.88 -15.27
CA LEU A 55 8.07 13.69 -14.43
C LEU A 55 9.49 13.14 -14.57
N LEU A 56 10.28 13.22 -13.49
CA LEU A 56 11.65 12.73 -13.44
C LEU A 56 11.70 11.31 -12.89
N GLU A 57 12.44 10.42 -13.54
CA GLU A 57 12.70 9.07 -13.07
C GLU A 57 14.16 8.69 -13.33
N LYS A 58 14.83 8.14 -12.32
CA LYS A 58 16.23 7.74 -12.43
C LYS A 58 16.48 6.59 -13.40
N SER A 59 15.48 5.74 -13.64
CA SER A 59 15.58 4.63 -14.59
C SER A 59 14.20 4.24 -15.12
N MET A 60 14.05 4.30 -16.44
CA MET A 60 12.83 3.88 -17.13
C MET A 60 12.78 2.37 -17.39
N LYS A 61 13.80 1.61 -17.01
CA LYS A 61 13.78 0.14 -17.08
C LYS A 61 12.69 -0.42 -16.16
N GLN A 62 12.19 -1.61 -16.50
CA GLN A 62 11.24 -2.33 -15.69
C GLN A 62 11.84 -2.60 -14.30
N PRO A 63 11.23 -2.09 -13.21
CA PRO A 63 11.77 -2.33 -11.88
C PRO A 63 11.54 -3.79 -11.46
N ASP A 64 12.55 -4.37 -10.84
CA ASP A 64 12.47 -5.70 -10.24
C ASP A 64 12.24 -5.56 -8.72
N ARG A 65 10.97 -5.58 -8.30
CA ARG A 65 10.54 -5.38 -6.92
C ARG A 65 9.67 -6.55 -6.46
N ILE A 66 9.86 -6.97 -5.20
CA ILE A 66 9.21 -8.15 -4.61
C ILE A 66 8.00 -7.83 -3.71
N VAL A 67 7.61 -6.57 -3.58
CA VAL A 67 6.48 -6.08 -2.78
C VAL A 67 5.74 -5.01 -3.57
N GLY A 68 4.44 -4.88 -3.32
CA GLY A 68 3.56 -4.01 -4.11
C GLY A 68 3.04 -4.73 -5.35
N GLU A 69 2.67 -5.99 -5.19
CA GLU A 69 2.17 -6.89 -6.23
C GLU A 69 0.69 -7.23 -6.04
N LEU A 70 0.07 -6.71 -4.97
CA LEU A 70 -1.36 -6.87 -4.70
C LEU A 70 -2.01 -5.49 -4.57
N LEU A 71 -2.98 -5.21 -5.42
CA LEU A 71 -3.82 -4.03 -5.40
C LEU A 71 -5.20 -4.39 -4.87
N GLN A 72 -5.61 -3.76 -3.78
CA GLN A 72 -6.92 -3.96 -3.16
C GLN A 72 -8.05 -3.37 -4.01
N PRO A 73 -9.32 -3.81 -3.84
CA PRO A 73 -10.47 -3.30 -4.62
C PRO A 73 -10.61 -1.78 -4.60
N GLY A 74 -10.42 -1.13 -3.45
CA GLY A 74 -10.47 0.33 -3.36
C GLY A 74 -9.36 1.05 -4.15
N GLY A 75 -8.26 0.34 -4.46
CA GLY A 75 -7.21 0.82 -5.36
C GLY A 75 -7.58 0.64 -6.83
N VAL A 76 -8.26 -0.46 -7.17
CA VAL A 76 -8.79 -0.68 -8.54
C VAL A 76 -9.85 0.38 -8.87
N GLU A 77 -10.73 0.70 -7.91
CA GLU A 77 -11.71 1.79 -8.05
C GLU A 77 -11.02 3.16 -8.23
N ALA A 78 -9.95 3.42 -7.49
CA ALA A 78 -9.20 4.66 -7.62
C ALA A 78 -8.51 4.78 -8.99
N LEU A 79 -7.95 3.69 -9.54
CA LEU A 79 -7.43 3.65 -10.91
C LEU A 79 -8.50 3.95 -11.96
N GLU A 80 -9.72 3.44 -11.75
CA GLU A 80 -10.84 3.74 -12.64
C GLU A 80 -11.20 5.23 -12.62
N LYS A 81 -11.25 5.84 -11.42
CA LYS A 81 -11.48 7.29 -11.27
C LYS A 81 -10.38 8.15 -11.91
N LEU A 82 -9.15 7.67 -11.93
CA LEU A 82 -8.02 8.33 -12.59
C LEU A 82 -7.99 8.10 -14.11
N GLY A 83 -8.86 7.22 -14.66
CA GLY A 83 -8.83 6.84 -16.08
C GLY A 83 -7.65 5.93 -16.45
N MET A 84 -7.12 5.18 -15.49
CA MET A 84 -5.91 4.34 -15.63
C MET A 84 -6.19 2.85 -15.40
N ARG A 85 -7.46 2.42 -15.36
CA ARG A 85 -7.80 1.01 -15.13
C ARG A 85 -7.22 0.06 -16.18
N ASP A 86 -7.10 0.51 -17.42
CA ASP A 86 -6.51 -0.23 -18.53
C ASP A 86 -5.04 -0.62 -18.28
N CYS A 87 -4.35 0.03 -17.35
CA CYS A 87 -3.00 -0.36 -16.93
C CYS A 87 -2.95 -1.73 -16.23
N LEU A 88 -4.08 -2.29 -15.81
CA LEU A 88 -4.19 -3.64 -15.23
C LEU A 88 -4.35 -4.74 -16.28
N GLU A 89 -4.52 -4.39 -17.55
CA GLU A 89 -4.71 -5.33 -18.63
C GLU A 89 -3.37 -5.64 -19.33
N GLU A 90 -3.26 -6.81 -19.96
CA GLU A 90 -2.08 -7.29 -20.70
C GLU A 90 -0.78 -7.39 -19.88
N ILE A 91 -0.89 -7.59 -18.57
CA ILE A 91 0.25 -7.76 -17.65
C ILE A 91 0.21 -9.12 -16.91
N ASP A 92 -0.64 -10.03 -17.36
CA ASP A 92 -0.93 -11.29 -16.68
C ASP A 92 -1.42 -11.09 -15.22
N ALA A 93 -2.27 -10.07 -15.03
CA ALA A 93 -2.81 -9.75 -13.72
C ALA A 93 -3.92 -10.71 -13.30
N ILE A 94 -3.79 -11.27 -12.11
CA ILE A 94 -4.74 -12.21 -11.53
C ILE A 94 -5.81 -11.46 -10.74
N LYS A 95 -7.08 -11.82 -10.92
CA LYS A 95 -8.18 -11.32 -10.09
C LYS A 95 -8.09 -11.89 -8.69
N VAL A 96 -8.32 -11.05 -7.67
CA VAL A 96 -8.30 -11.46 -6.27
C VAL A 96 -9.65 -11.14 -5.64
N PHE A 97 -10.28 -12.12 -4.98
CA PHE A 97 -11.63 -12.00 -4.43
C PHE A 97 -11.67 -12.01 -2.91
N GLY A 98 -10.53 -12.12 -2.26
CA GLY A 98 -10.43 -12.15 -0.81
C GLY A 98 -9.18 -12.88 -0.35
N TYR A 99 -9.29 -13.48 0.83
CA TYR A 99 -8.20 -14.20 1.47
C TYR A 99 -8.64 -15.56 1.98
N ASP A 100 -7.68 -16.46 2.11
CA ASP A 100 -7.77 -17.70 2.84
C ASP A 100 -6.80 -17.63 4.02
N VAL A 101 -7.33 -17.62 5.25
CA VAL A 101 -6.53 -17.56 6.48
C VAL A 101 -6.39 -18.97 7.02
N ILE A 102 -5.16 -19.47 7.05
CA ILE A 102 -4.82 -20.81 7.52
C ILE A 102 -4.17 -20.67 8.90
N TYR A 103 -4.88 -21.07 9.96
CA TYR A 103 -4.43 -20.99 11.34
C TYR A 103 -4.19 -22.40 11.90
N TYR A 104 -2.91 -22.76 12.09
CA TYR A 104 -2.51 -24.12 12.51
C TYR A 104 -3.15 -25.25 11.71
N GLY A 105 -3.38 -25.03 10.41
CA GLY A 105 -3.99 -25.98 9.48
C GLY A 105 -5.51 -25.89 9.36
N GLU A 106 -6.21 -25.11 10.18
CA GLU A 106 -7.61 -24.78 9.97
C GLU A 106 -7.76 -23.61 9.00
N GLU A 107 -8.70 -23.69 8.07
CA GLU A 107 -8.93 -22.68 7.03
C GLU A 107 -10.20 -21.86 7.31
N VAL A 108 -10.12 -20.55 7.09
CA VAL A 108 -11.26 -19.63 7.05
C VAL A 108 -11.17 -18.78 5.80
N LYS A 109 -12.17 -18.93 4.92
CA LYS A 109 -12.31 -18.16 3.68
C LYS A 109 -12.96 -16.82 3.97
N ILE A 110 -12.27 -15.73 3.64
CA ILE A 110 -12.72 -14.36 3.85
C ILE A 110 -12.75 -13.60 2.52
N SER A 111 -13.92 -13.62 1.87
CA SER A 111 -14.11 -12.93 0.59
C SER A 111 -14.43 -11.45 0.81
N TYR A 112 -14.11 -10.61 -0.18
CA TYR A 112 -14.52 -9.19 -0.14
C TYR A 112 -16.04 -9.08 -0.04
N PRO A 113 -16.58 -8.10 0.74
CA PRO A 113 -18.01 -7.92 0.92
C PRO A 113 -18.69 -7.52 -0.39
N GLN A 114 -19.95 -7.93 -0.54
CA GLN A 114 -20.78 -7.43 -1.63
C GLN A 114 -21.18 -5.99 -1.34
N VAL A 115 -21.00 -5.09 -2.31
CA VAL A 115 -21.44 -3.70 -2.18
C VAL A 115 -22.92 -3.64 -2.52
N ALA A 116 -23.75 -3.37 -1.51
CA ALA A 116 -25.17 -3.15 -1.71
C ALA A 116 -25.42 -1.81 -2.41
N GLY A 117 -26.10 -1.82 -3.56
CA GLY A 117 -26.81 -0.64 -4.05
C GLY A 117 -26.31 0.04 -5.32
N ASP A 118 -25.14 -0.27 -5.87
CA ASP A 118 -24.72 0.35 -7.15
C ASP A 118 -24.83 -0.61 -8.34
N SER A 119 -25.89 -0.46 -9.10
CA SER A 119 -26.15 -1.24 -10.32
C SER A 119 -25.06 -1.05 -11.40
N SER A 120 -24.36 0.09 -11.41
CA SER A 120 -23.30 0.38 -12.37
C SER A 120 -22.04 -0.47 -12.15
N ILE A 121 -21.75 -0.82 -10.91
CA ILE A 121 -20.70 -1.78 -10.57
C ILE A 121 -21.14 -3.21 -10.90
N ARG A 122 -22.45 -3.51 -10.74
CA ARG A 122 -23.05 -4.82 -11.05
C ARG A 122 -22.98 -5.20 -12.53
N GLU A 123 -23.14 -4.24 -13.44
CA GLU A 123 -23.13 -4.52 -14.88
C GLU A 123 -21.74 -4.73 -15.46
N LYS A 124 -20.71 -4.13 -14.87
CA LYS A 124 -19.31 -4.25 -15.34
C LYS A 124 -18.61 -5.54 -14.88
N ALA A 125 -19.09 -6.20 -13.84
CA ALA A 125 -18.58 -7.50 -13.37
C ALA A 125 -19.17 -8.68 -14.16
N LYS A 126 -19.18 -8.60 -15.50
CA LYS A 126 -19.62 -9.72 -16.35
C LYS A 126 -18.62 -10.88 -16.23
N GLY A 127 -18.97 -11.86 -15.40
CA GLY A 127 -18.30 -13.16 -15.39
C GLY A 127 -18.03 -13.79 -14.02
N ILE A 128 -18.04 -13.05 -12.92
CA ILE A 128 -17.71 -13.61 -11.60
C ILE A 128 -18.63 -12.99 -10.56
N GLU A 129 -19.22 -13.78 -9.69
CA GLU A 129 -20.18 -13.47 -8.62
C GLU A 129 -20.69 -12.01 -8.63
N LYS A 130 -21.84 -11.79 -9.28
CA LYS A 130 -22.45 -10.46 -9.47
C LYS A 130 -22.41 -9.63 -8.18
N GLY A 131 -21.69 -8.49 -8.19
CA GLY A 131 -21.71 -7.52 -7.11
C GLY A 131 -20.58 -7.61 -6.09
N ARG A 132 -19.56 -8.45 -6.29
CA ARG A 132 -18.37 -8.49 -5.43
C ARG A 132 -17.23 -7.70 -6.08
N PRO A 133 -16.64 -6.71 -5.38
CA PRO A 133 -15.47 -6.00 -5.88
C PRO A 133 -14.26 -6.94 -5.97
N GLU A 134 -13.37 -6.66 -6.92
CA GLU A 134 -12.17 -7.46 -7.15
C GLU A 134 -10.90 -6.64 -6.90
N GLY A 135 -9.90 -7.25 -6.27
CA GLY A 135 -8.52 -6.80 -6.30
C GLY A 135 -7.79 -7.34 -7.52
N ARG A 136 -6.52 -6.95 -7.66
CA ARG A 136 -5.60 -7.45 -8.70
C ARG A 136 -4.25 -7.75 -8.10
N SER A 137 -3.66 -8.87 -8.47
CA SER A 137 -2.27 -9.17 -8.19
C SER A 137 -1.49 -9.38 -9.49
N PHE A 138 -0.23 -8.97 -9.51
CA PHE A 138 0.58 -8.89 -10.72
C PHE A 138 2.06 -8.74 -10.40
N HIS A 139 2.92 -8.95 -11.38
CA HIS A 139 4.31 -8.53 -11.31
C HIS A 139 4.40 -7.01 -11.23
N HIS A 140 4.95 -6.49 -10.14
CA HIS A 140 5.05 -5.03 -9.89
C HIS A 140 5.68 -4.28 -11.06
N GLY A 141 6.75 -4.81 -11.63
CA GLY A 141 7.46 -4.15 -12.73
C GLY A 141 6.62 -4.04 -14.00
N ARG A 142 5.83 -5.06 -14.35
CA ARG A 142 4.92 -5.02 -15.51
C ARG A 142 3.87 -3.92 -15.32
N PHE A 143 3.31 -3.81 -14.13
CA PHE A 143 2.33 -2.77 -13.81
C PHE A 143 2.92 -1.36 -13.86
N ILE A 144 4.13 -1.14 -13.30
CA ILE A 144 4.82 0.16 -13.40
C ILE A 144 5.07 0.55 -14.87
N GLN A 145 5.45 -0.39 -15.73
CA GLN A 145 5.65 -0.08 -17.15
C GLN A 145 4.34 0.36 -17.83
N ARG A 146 3.21 -0.28 -17.51
CA ARG A 146 1.91 0.16 -18.05
C ARG A 146 1.52 1.56 -17.57
N LEU A 147 1.74 1.86 -16.29
CA LEU A 147 1.51 3.21 -15.76
C LEU A 147 2.38 4.25 -16.47
N ARG A 148 3.68 3.95 -16.69
CA ARG A 148 4.60 4.84 -17.41
C ARG A 148 4.18 5.03 -18.87
N GLN A 149 3.77 3.97 -19.56
CA GLN A 149 3.25 4.07 -20.93
C GLN A 149 2.00 4.95 -20.99
N LYS A 150 1.10 4.80 -20.01
CA LYS A 150 -0.10 5.65 -19.90
C LYS A 150 0.25 7.11 -19.71
N VAL A 151 1.25 7.42 -18.88
CA VAL A 151 1.74 8.79 -18.67
C VAL A 151 2.40 9.35 -19.93
N LEU A 152 3.22 8.56 -20.63
CA LEU A 152 3.87 8.95 -21.89
C LEU A 152 2.87 9.30 -23.01
N SER A 153 1.65 8.74 -22.96
CA SER A 153 0.59 9.07 -23.91
C SER A 153 -0.10 10.41 -23.64
N ASN A 154 0.18 11.06 -22.50
CA ASN A 154 -0.41 12.35 -22.16
C ASN A 154 0.44 13.49 -22.70
N PRO A 155 -0.07 14.34 -23.66
CA PRO A 155 0.71 15.38 -24.29
C PRO A 155 1.15 16.51 -23.34
N ASN A 156 0.50 16.62 -22.19
CA ASN A 156 0.80 17.65 -21.19
C ASN A 156 1.89 17.21 -20.20
N VAL A 157 2.39 15.96 -20.32
CA VAL A 157 3.43 15.41 -19.44
C VAL A 157 4.70 15.13 -20.22
N SER A 158 5.82 15.66 -19.76
CA SER A 158 7.17 15.32 -20.23
C SER A 158 7.81 14.36 -19.23
N VAL A 159 8.17 13.15 -19.69
CA VAL A 159 8.86 12.15 -18.85
C VAL A 159 10.35 12.18 -19.18
N VAL A 160 11.18 12.44 -18.17
CA VAL A 160 12.62 12.58 -18.32
C VAL A 160 13.35 11.53 -17.49
N GLU A 161 14.21 10.74 -18.14
CA GLU A 161 15.11 9.84 -17.42
C GLU A 161 16.29 10.65 -16.87
N ALA A 162 16.22 11.01 -15.57
CA ALA A 162 17.21 11.79 -14.86
C ALA A 162 17.20 11.45 -13.37
N THR A 163 18.37 11.51 -12.75
CA THR A 163 18.51 11.27 -11.30
C THR A 163 18.46 12.60 -10.56
N ALA A 164 17.38 12.89 -9.84
CA ALA A 164 17.29 14.07 -8.98
C ALA A 164 18.35 14.02 -7.87
N THR A 165 19.15 15.06 -7.76
CA THR A 165 20.31 15.12 -6.87
C THR A 165 20.12 16.07 -5.70
N ASP A 166 19.52 17.25 -5.91
CA ASP A 166 19.27 18.22 -4.87
C ASP A 166 18.02 19.07 -5.21
N LEU A 167 17.69 20.01 -4.33
CA LEU A 167 16.56 20.93 -4.48
C LEU A 167 17.08 22.33 -4.78
N VAL A 168 16.49 22.95 -5.78
CA VAL A 168 16.73 24.39 -6.06
C VAL A 168 15.92 25.21 -5.07
N ARG A 169 16.60 26.02 -4.26
CA ARG A 169 15.99 26.88 -3.23
C ARG A 169 16.05 28.34 -3.63
N CYS A 170 15.04 29.10 -3.27
CA CYS A 170 15.09 30.55 -3.34
C CYS A 170 16.10 31.08 -2.31
N GLU A 171 17.03 31.94 -2.72
CA GLU A 171 18.04 32.54 -1.82
C GLU A 171 17.44 33.46 -0.75
N TRP A 172 16.26 33.99 -1.00
CA TRP A 172 15.60 35.00 -0.15
C TRP A 172 14.50 34.45 0.74
N THR A 173 14.06 33.22 0.45
CA THR A 173 12.95 32.57 1.17
C THR A 173 13.25 31.06 1.31
N ASP A 174 12.48 30.35 2.13
CA ASP A 174 12.59 28.90 2.23
C ASP A 174 11.85 28.14 1.10
N GLN A 175 11.43 28.86 0.07
CA GLN A 175 10.68 28.30 -1.05
C GLN A 175 11.55 27.36 -1.90
N ILE A 176 10.98 26.24 -2.32
CA ILE A 176 11.57 25.35 -3.30
C ILE A 176 11.08 25.76 -4.69
N LEU A 177 12.02 25.96 -5.61
CA LEU A 177 11.76 26.38 -6.98
C LEU A 177 11.82 25.20 -7.99
N GLY A 178 12.42 24.08 -7.58
CA GLY A 178 12.61 22.94 -8.45
C GLY A 178 13.62 21.94 -7.91
N VAL A 179 14.22 21.16 -8.83
CA VAL A 179 15.20 20.12 -8.49
C VAL A 179 16.40 20.20 -9.43
N GLU A 180 17.58 19.96 -8.88
CA GLU A 180 18.79 19.62 -9.62
C GLU A 180 18.78 18.13 -9.97
N ALA A 181 19.27 17.78 -11.12
CA ALA A 181 19.33 16.40 -11.58
C ALA A 181 20.58 16.14 -12.42
N ILE A 182 20.91 14.86 -12.59
CA ILE A 182 21.90 14.41 -13.58
C ILE A 182 21.15 13.68 -14.68
N ARG A 183 21.27 14.20 -15.90
CA ARG A 183 20.72 13.62 -17.13
C ARG A 183 21.86 13.21 -18.07
N GLN A 184 21.92 11.93 -18.42
CA GLN A 184 22.98 11.38 -19.30
C GLN A 184 24.43 11.70 -18.86
N GLY A 185 24.63 11.88 -17.54
CA GLY A 185 25.92 12.21 -16.94
C GLY A 185 26.17 13.70 -16.75
N GLU A 186 25.34 14.57 -17.32
CA GLU A 186 25.49 16.03 -17.25
C GLU A 186 24.51 16.64 -16.21
N PRO A 187 24.93 17.68 -15.48
CA PRO A 187 24.07 18.44 -14.59
C PRO A 187 22.95 19.14 -15.38
N ASP A 188 21.75 19.10 -14.80
CA ASP A 188 20.54 19.73 -15.34
C ASP A 188 19.66 20.22 -14.19
N ALA A 189 18.75 21.15 -14.46
CA ALA A 189 17.81 21.65 -13.45
C ALA A 189 16.39 21.76 -14.03
N TYR A 190 15.40 21.46 -13.19
CA TYR A 190 13.99 21.44 -13.56
C TYR A 190 13.20 22.29 -12.58
N PHE A 191 12.45 23.27 -13.11
CA PHE A 191 11.74 24.29 -12.35
C PHE A 191 10.23 24.06 -12.41
N GLY A 192 9.54 24.35 -11.31
CA GLY A 192 8.09 24.23 -11.25
C GLY A 192 7.46 25.13 -10.19
N GLY A 193 6.22 25.56 -10.46
CA GLY A 193 5.40 26.23 -9.45
C GLY A 193 5.22 25.35 -8.20
N LEU A 194 5.19 24.03 -8.39
CA LEU A 194 5.15 23.03 -7.31
C LEU A 194 6.08 21.86 -7.62
N THR A 195 6.89 21.47 -6.64
CA THR A 195 7.72 20.24 -6.68
C THR A 195 7.09 19.15 -5.85
N ILE A 196 6.82 17.99 -6.45
CA ILE A 196 6.26 16.80 -5.78
C ILE A 196 7.34 15.73 -5.66
N ILE A 197 7.72 15.39 -4.42
CA ILE A 197 8.67 14.31 -4.14
C ILE A 197 7.90 13.01 -3.93
N ALA A 198 8.05 12.07 -4.85
CA ALA A 198 7.42 10.74 -4.86
C ALA A 198 8.46 9.62 -5.10
N ASP A 199 9.68 9.81 -4.58
CA ASP A 199 10.85 8.97 -4.79
C ASP A 199 10.86 7.66 -3.95
N GLY A 200 9.75 7.37 -3.27
CA GLY A 200 9.47 6.07 -2.66
C GLY A 200 10.03 5.87 -1.25
N TYR A 201 10.10 4.60 -0.84
CA TYR A 201 10.41 4.22 0.55
C TYR A 201 11.80 4.68 1.01
N ASN A 202 12.78 4.71 0.11
CA ASN A 202 14.15 5.17 0.37
C ASN A 202 14.37 6.63 -0.07
N SER A 203 13.38 7.48 0.20
CA SER A 203 13.41 8.88 -0.19
C SER A 203 14.68 9.59 0.27
N LYS A 204 15.40 10.16 -0.69
CA LYS A 204 16.59 10.97 -0.44
C LYS A 204 16.22 12.31 0.23
N PHE A 205 15.11 12.90 -0.20
CA PHE A 205 14.72 14.24 0.20
C PHE A 205 13.96 14.29 1.53
N ARG A 206 13.34 13.17 1.96
CA ARG A 206 12.54 13.11 3.19
C ARG A 206 13.23 13.70 4.40
N LYS A 207 14.51 13.39 4.60
CA LYS A 207 15.27 13.80 5.79
C LYS A 207 15.38 15.31 5.97
N ALA A 208 15.31 16.09 4.87
CA ALA A 208 15.38 17.54 4.93
C ALA A 208 14.07 18.19 5.41
N PHE A 209 12.94 17.47 5.36
CA PHE A 209 11.61 18.00 5.64
C PHE A 209 10.88 17.27 6.77
N ARG A 210 11.48 16.20 7.28
CA ARG A 210 10.89 15.40 8.36
C ARG A 210 11.94 14.96 9.36
N THR A 211 11.60 15.10 10.62
CA THR A 211 12.41 14.60 11.75
C THR A 211 12.20 13.10 11.99
N ASP A 212 11.01 12.57 11.58
CA ASP A 212 10.67 11.17 11.78
C ASP A 212 11.41 10.30 10.76
N ALA A 213 11.99 9.20 11.25
CA ALA A 213 12.57 8.16 10.41
C ALA A 213 11.62 6.95 10.28
N PRO A 214 11.66 6.22 9.16
CA PRO A 214 10.94 4.95 9.05
C PRO A 214 11.40 3.95 10.10
N ILE A 215 10.45 3.27 10.74
CA ILE A 215 10.71 2.21 11.71
C ILE A 215 10.48 0.87 11.02
N SER A 216 11.46 -0.03 11.08
CA SER A 216 11.34 -1.42 10.60
C SER A 216 11.71 -2.38 11.73
N LYS A 217 10.92 -3.44 11.91
CA LYS A 217 11.14 -4.50 12.91
C LYS A 217 11.39 -5.85 12.27
N SER A 218 11.07 -5.99 11.01
CA SER A 218 11.18 -7.23 10.26
C SER A 218 11.43 -6.96 8.78
N LYS A 219 11.73 -8.02 8.05
CA LYS A 219 11.85 -7.99 6.58
C LYS A 219 11.00 -9.09 5.97
N PHE A 220 10.33 -8.79 4.87
CA PHE A 220 9.82 -9.84 4.00
C PHE A 220 10.95 -10.40 3.16
N TRP A 221 11.10 -11.72 3.22
CA TRP A 221 11.90 -12.51 2.30
C TRP A 221 10.99 -13.13 1.27
N ALA A 222 11.34 -12.97 0.01
CA ALA A 222 10.49 -13.36 -1.10
C ALA A 222 11.05 -14.55 -1.86
N LEU A 223 10.14 -15.44 -2.24
CA LEU A 223 10.34 -16.50 -3.24
C LEU A 223 9.28 -16.36 -4.33
N GLU A 224 9.61 -16.85 -5.51
CA GLU A 224 8.69 -16.99 -6.62
C GLU A 224 8.48 -18.48 -6.91
N LEU A 225 7.28 -18.95 -6.62
CA LEU A 225 6.89 -20.35 -6.82
C LEU A 225 6.31 -20.48 -8.22
N ILE A 226 6.75 -21.50 -8.96
CA ILE A 226 6.21 -21.81 -10.27
C ILE A 226 5.18 -22.94 -10.12
N ASP A 227 4.02 -22.76 -10.75
CA ASP A 227 2.91 -23.72 -10.78
C ASP A 227 2.55 -24.26 -9.38
N ALA A 228 2.50 -23.35 -8.39
CA ALA A 228 2.16 -23.71 -7.02
C ALA A 228 0.69 -24.11 -6.92
N ASP A 229 0.42 -25.29 -6.34
CA ASP A 229 -0.93 -25.74 -6.07
C ASP A 229 -1.47 -25.06 -4.80
N LEU A 230 -2.17 -23.93 -4.96
CA LEU A 230 -2.73 -23.15 -3.86
C LEU A 230 -4.06 -23.75 -3.35
N PRO A 231 -4.32 -23.71 -2.03
CA PRO A 231 -5.61 -24.16 -1.45
C PRO A 231 -6.83 -23.50 -2.09
N MET A 232 -6.75 -22.19 -2.33
CA MET A 232 -7.84 -21.40 -2.92
C MET A 232 -7.31 -20.47 -4.01
N PRO A 233 -7.43 -20.82 -5.30
CA PRO A 233 -7.04 -19.93 -6.40
C PRO A 233 -7.75 -18.58 -6.34
N ASN A 234 -7.12 -17.53 -6.90
CA ASN A 234 -7.65 -16.16 -6.91
C ASN A 234 -7.87 -15.54 -5.51
N HIS A 235 -7.19 -16.05 -4.49
CA HIS A 235 -7.20 -15.52 -3.13
C HIS A 235 -5.77 -15.33 -2.61
N GLY A 236 -5.59 -14.33 -1.76
CA GLY A 236 -4.38 -14.22 -0.95
C GLY A 236 -4.43 -15.23 0.20
N HIS A 237 -3.34 -15.93 0.48
CA HIS A 237 -3.26 -16.88 1.61
C HIS A 237 -2.42 -16.26 2.71
N VAL A 238 -2.92 -16.32 3.94
CA VAL A 238 -2.22 -15.88 5.15
C VAL A 238 -2.07 -17.07 6.08
N LEU A 239 -0.84 -17.57 6.21
CA LEU A 239 -0.55 -18.71 7.08
C LEU A 239 -0.08 -18.21 8.44
N LEU A 240 -0.78 -18.62 9.47
CA LEU A 240 -0.54 -18.28 10.87
C LEU A 240 -0.20 -19.54 11.66
N SER A 241 0.87 -19.47 12.40
CA SER A 241 1.37 -20.55 13.25
C SER A 241 2.15 -19.97 14.45
N ASP A 242 3.04 -20.74 15.04
CA ASP A 242 4.00 -20.32 16.08
C ASP A 242 5.18 -19.48 15.54
N SER A 243 5.13 -19.09 14.27
CA SER A 243 6.11 -18.20 13.60
C SER A 243 5.42 -16.98 13.03
N ALA A 244 6.21 -15.99 12.62
CA ALA A 244 5.71 -14.83 11.90
C ALA A 244 4.92 -15.23 10.64
N PRO A 245 3.98 -14.39 10.16
CA PRO A 245 3.06 -14.74 9.08
C PRO A 245 3.77 -15.01 7.76
N ILE A 246 3.21 -15.96 7.00
CA ILE A 246 3.63 -16.28 5.63
C ILE A 246 2.48 -15.91 4.69
N LEU A 247 2.79 -15.18 3.63
CA LEU A 247 1.82 -14.79 2.62
C LEU A 247 2.09 -15.53 1.33
N LEU A 248 1.04 -16.04 0.68
CA LEU A 248 1.10 -16.62 -0.67
C LEU A 248 0.00 -15.98 -1.53
N TYR A 249 0.34 -15.52 -2.72
CA TYR A 249 -0.64 -15.03 -3.70
C TYR A 249 -0.09 -15.14 -5.12
N GLN A 250 -0.96 -15.45 -6.06
CA GLN A 250 -0.60 -15.50 -7.48
C GLN A 250 -0.22 -14.10 -7.96
N ILE A 251 0.82 -14.00 -8.78
CA ILE A 251 1.26 -12.75 -9.44
C ILE A 251 1.28 -12.88 -10.96
N GLY A 252 0.93 -14.05 -11.46
CA GLY A 252 0.80 -14.43 -12.85
C GLY A 252 0.10 -15.78 -12.97
N THR A 253 -0.18 -16.20 -14.18
CA THR A 253 -0.84 -17.48 -14.45
C THR A 253 -0.05 -18.67 -13.86
N HIS A 254 1.28 -18.59 -13.91
CA HIS A 254 2.18 -19.64 -13.42
C HIS A 254 2.94 -19.25 -12.17
N GLU A 255 3.00 -17.97 -11.84
CA GLU A 255 3.85 -17.47 -10.78
C GLU A 255 3.04 -17.13 -9.52
N THR A 256 3.52 -17.64 -8.39
CA THR A 256 2.99 -17.32 -7.05
C THR A 256 4.08 -16.70 -6.21
N ARG A 257 3.79 -15.54 -5.60
CA ARG A 257 4.67 -14.91 -4.62
C ARG A 257 4.49 -15.53 -3.26
N ALA A 258 5.60 -15.93 -2.64
CA ALA A 258 5.68 -16.23 -1.23
C ALA A 258 6.46 -15.11 -0.53
N LEU A 259 5.85 -14.51 0.50
CA LEU A 259 6.50 -13.53 1.38
C LEU A 259 6.56 -14.09 2.79
N ILE A 260 7.76 -14.27 3.31
CA ILE A 260 8.01 -14.79 4.64
C ILE A 260 8.51 -13.64 5.51
N ASP A 261 7.75 -13.30 6.54
CA ASP A 261 8.18 -12.31 7.51
C ASP A 261 9.25 -12.87 8.43
N ILE A 262 10.38 -12.19 8.51
CA ILE A 262 11.50 -12.58 9.38
C ILE A 262 11.89 -11.36 10.22
N PRO A 263 11.64 -11.41 11.56
CA PRO A 263 12.16 -10.43 12.51
C PRO A 263 13.69 -10.29 12.44
N GLU A 264 14.20 -9.08 12.68
CA GLU A 264 15.64 -8.80 12.49
C GLU A 264 16.57 -9.70 13.34
N ASN A 265 16.13 -10.09 14.53
CA ASN A 265 16.92 -10.87 15.48
C ASN A 265 16.39 -12.30 15.67
N LEU A 266 15.81 -12.91 14.62
CA LEU A 266 15.29 -14.26 14.72
C LEU A 266 16.42 -15.30 14.81
N PRO A 267 16.58 -16.04 15.95
CA PRO A 267 17.72 -16.95 16.15
C PRO A 267 17.85 -18.03 15.08
N SER A 268 16.71 -18.62 14.63
CA SER A 268 16.69 -19.68 13.62
C SER A 268 17.07 -19.21 12.21
N ALA A 269 17.07 -17.90 11.94
CA ALA A 269 17.50 -17.29 10.68
C ALA A 269 18.89 -16.65 10.76
N SER A 270 19.58 -16.75 11.92
CA SER A 270 20.91 -16.22 12.12
C SER A 270 21.95 -16.98 11.28
N LEU A 271 23.08 -16.34 10.98
CA LEU A 271 24.19 -16.98 10.26
C LEU A 271 24.70 -18.21 11.00
N ALA A 272 24.75 -18.17 12.34
CA ALA A 272 25.15 -19.31 13.16
C ALA A 272 24.20 -20.52 13.02
N ALA A 273 22.91 -20.28 12.74
CA ALA A 273 21.91 -21.32 12.48
C ALA A 273 21.83 -21.73 11.01
N GLY A 274 22.78 -21.33 10.15
CA GLY A 274 22.79 -21.63 8.72
C GLY A 274 22.03 -20.62 7.85
N GLY A 275 21.63 -19.48 8.43
CA GLY A 275 21.03 -18.36 7.74
C GLY A 275 19.57 -18.57 7.32
N VAL A 276 19.06 -17.61 6.53
CA VAL A 276 17.65 -17.59 6.11
C VAL A 276 17.27 -18.83 5.30
N LYS A 277 18.12 -19.34 4.41
CA LYS A 277 17.83 -20.53 3.61
C LYS A 277 17.55 -21.76 4.50
N ASN A 278 18.37 -21.94 5.54
CA ASN A 278 18.17 -23.01 6.51
C ASN A 278 16.86 -22.85 7.30
N HIS A 279 16.54 -21.61 7.71
CA HIS A 279 15.27 -21.30 8.37
C HIS A 279 14.06 -21.63 7.46
N LEU A 280 14.09 -21.21 6.20
CA LEU A 280 13.03 -21.50 5.24
C LEU A 280 12.83 -23.02 5.08
N THR A 281 13.91 -23.78 4.93
CA THR A 281 13.84 -25.23 4.73
C THR A 281 13.34 -25.98 5.97
N ASN A 282 13.89 -25.68 7.14
CA ASN A 282 13.67 -26.48 8.33
C ASN A 282 12.54 -26.00 9.25
N VAL A 283 12.17 -24.70 9.15
CA VAL A 283 11.14 -24.13 10.01
C VAL A 283 9.88 -23.76 9.20
N VAL A 284 10.03 -23.20 8.01
CA VAL A 284 8.90 -22.71 7.20
C VAL A 284 8.24 -23.83 6.41
N VAL A 285 9.02 -24.62 5.62
CA VAL A 285 8.47 -25.68 4.75
C VAL A 285 7.56 -26.66 5.51
N PRO A 286 7.90 -27.15 6.72
CA PRO A 286 7.02 -28.08 7.45
C PRO A 286 5.64 -27.49 7.82
N LYS A 287 5.52 -26.17 7.91
CA LYS A 287 4.28 -25.46 8.29
C LYS A 287 3.38 -25.14 7.09
N LEU A 288 3.91 -25.23 5.87
CA LEU A 288 3.14 -24.99 4.66
C LEU A 288 2.16 -26.15 4.39
N PRO A 289 1.00 -25.87 3.73
CA PRO A 289 0.14 -26.91 3.19
C PRO A 289 0.96 -27.89 2.32
N ALA A 290 0.72 -29.19 2.46
CA ALA A 290 1.51 -30.25 1.81
C ALA A 290 1.62 -30.04 0.29
N ARG A 291 0.54 -29.57 -0.35
CA ARG A 291 0.45 -29.31 -1.79
C ARG A 291 1.37 -28.18 -2.28
N VAL A 292 1.69 -27.20 -1.43
CA VAL A 292 2.56 -26.04 -1.76
C VAL A 292 4.04 -26.38 -1.60
N ARG A 293 4.38 -27.32 -0.71
CA ARG A 293 5.78 -27.63 -0.32
C ARG A 293 6.71 -27.95 -1.50
N PRO A 294 6.30 -28.71 -2.53
CA PRO A 294 7.19 -29.03 -3.65
C PRO A 294 7.66 -27.79 -4.39
N ALA A 295 6.73 -26.89 -4.77
CA ALA A 295 7.06 -25.65 -5.47
C ALA A 295 7.90 -24.70 -4.59
N PHE A 296 7.61 -24.64 -3.28
CA PHE A 296 8.36 -23.81 -2.33
C PHE A 296 9.79 -24.32 -2.16
N THR A 297 10.00 -25.63 -2.02
CA THR A 297 11.33 -26.24 -1.89
C THR A 297 12.15 -26.04 -3.17
N ALA A 298 11.53 -26.21 -4.34
CA ALA A 298 12.17 -25.93 -5.63
C ALA A 298 12.62 -24.47 -5.74
N ALA A 299 11.79 -23.52 -5.29
CA ALA A 299 12.13 -22.11 -5.28
C ALA A 299 13.31 -21.78 -4.34
N ILE A 300 13.38 -22.39 -3.14
CA ILE A 300 14.54 -22.22 -2.24
C ILE A 300 15.84 -22.69 -2.93
N ALA A 301 15.79 -23.77 -3.69
CA ALA A 301 16.95 -24.31 -4.38
C ALA A 301 17.40 -23.42 -5.54
N ARG A 302 16.43 -22.90 -6.32
CA ARG A 302 16.65 -22.12 -7.55
C ARG A 302 17.02 -20.66 -7.26
N ASP A 303 16.30 -20.02 -6.36
CA ASP A 303 16.24 -18.55 -6.30
C ASP A 303 17.36 -17.96 -5.42
N ARG A 304 17.85 -16.81 -5.85
CA ARG A 304 18.57 -15.89 -4.98
C ARG A 304 17.55 -15.18 -4.08
N LEU A 305 17.62 -15.43 -2.77
CA LEU A 305 16.73 -14.82 -1.80
C LEU A 305 16.87 -13.29 -1.82
N ARG A 306 15.74 -12.61 -1.89
CA ARG A 306 15.63 -11.15 -1.82
C ARG A 306 14.78 -10.75 -0.64
N SER A 307 15.11 -9.61 -0.03
CA SER A 307 14.34 -9.10 1.10
C SER A 307 14.03 -7.62 0.94
N MET A 308 12.97 -7.19 1.64
CA MET A 308 12.58 -5.81 1.74
C MET A 308 12.16 -5.50 3.19
N PRO A 309 12.62 -4.36 3.78
CA PRO A 309 12.21 -3.98 5.12
C PRO A 309 10.72 -3.65 5.20
N ASN A 310 10.08 -4.09 6.28
CA ASN A 310 8.68 -3.82 6.58
C ASN A 310 8.59 -2.53 7.40
N SER A 311 8.57 -1.40 6.69
CA SER A 311 8.70 -0.08 7.30
C SER A 311 7.34 0.53 7.64
N PHE A 312 7.31 1.27 8.76
CA PHE A 312 6.20 2.13 9.17
C PHE A 312 6.67 3.59 9.25
N LEU A 313 5.88 4.49 8.70
CA LEU A 313 6.08 5.94 8.78
C LEU A 313 4.71 6.62 8.73
N PRO A 314 4.23 7.23 9.83
CA PRO A 314 2.95 7.95 9.83
C PRO A 314 3.02 9.18 8.93
N ALA A 315 1.90 9.57 8.34
CA ALA A 315 1.82 10.78 7.52
C ALA A 315 1.86 12.05 8.38
N THR A 316 2.55 13.07 7.87
CA THR A 316 2.54 14.45 8.43
C THR A 316 2.02 15.43 7.41
N THR A 317 1.68 16.66 7.85
CA THR A 317 1.30 17.75 6.96
C THR A 317 2.53 18.35 6.27
N ASN A 318 2.46 18.57 4.96
CA ASN A 318 3.47 19.33 4.22
C ASN A 318 3.36 20.83 4.60
N LYS A 319 4.50 21.47 4.87
CA LYS A 319 4.57 22.86 5.36
C LYS A 319 5.53 23.74 4.56
N THR A 320 6.27 23.18 3.61
CA THR A 320 7.29 23.89 2.84
C THR A 320 6.68 24.53 1.58
N PRO A 321 6.81 25.84 1.36
CA PRO A 321 6.36 26.46 0.12
C PRO A 321 7.09 25.87 -1.10
N GLY A 322 6.33 25.57 -2.14
CA GLY A 322 6.87 25.02 -3.40
C GLY A 322 7.23 23.52 -3.36
N LEU A 323 7.07 22.82 -2.20
CA LEU A 323 7.39 21.39 -2.12
C LEU A 323 6.37 20.61 -1.31
N ILE A 324 6.02 19.41 -1.82
CA ILE A 324 5.24 18.41 -1.08
C ILE A 324 5.84 17.03 -1.21
N LEU A 325 5.85 16.28 -0.09
CA LEU A 325 6.20 14.86 -0.05
C LEU A 325 4.94 14.02 -0.19
N LEU A 326 4.96 12.96 -1.00
CA LEU A 326 3.82 12.08 -1.24
C LEU A 326 4.24 10.61 -1.47
N GLY A 327 3.27 9.70 -1.52
CA GLY A 327 3.54 8.27 -1.61
C GLY A 327 4.33 7.76 -0.39
N ASP A 328 5.21 6.78 -0.60
CA ASP A 328 6.05 6.22 0.47
C ASP A 328 7.07 7.24 1.02
N ALA A 329 7.38 8.32 0.30
CA ALA A 329 8.17 9.42 0.84
C ALA A 329 7.47 10.12 2.02
N LEU A 330 6.14 10.19 2.00
CA LEU A 330 5.31 10.77 3.06
C LEU A 330 4.86 9.75 4.09
N ASN A 331 4.39 8.57 3.67
CA ASN A 331 3.64 7.64 4.51
C ASN A 331 3.88 6.19 4.12
N MET A 332 4.33 5.37 5.08
CA MET A 332 4.53 3.93 4.93
C MET A 332 3.76 3.14 5.97
N ARG A 333 3.35 1.94 5.64
CA ARG A 333 2.69 0.95 6.50
C ARG A 333 3.27 -0.42 6.26
N HIS A 334 3.07 -1.33 7.23
CA HIS A 334 3.50 -2.72 7.05
C HIS A 334 2.84 -3.30 5.79
N PRO A 335 3.59 -3.95 4.89
CA PRO A 335 3.06 -4.41 3.61
C PRO A 335 2.14 -5.63 3.69
N LEU A 336 1.91 -6.20 4.88
CA LEU A 336 1.09 -7.38 5.14
C LEU A 336 -0.28 -7.34 4.44
N THR A 337 -0.91 -6.17 4.40
CA THR A 337 -2.28 -6.00 3.91
C THR A 337 -2.36 -5.61 2.43
N GLY A 338 -1.23 -5.41 1.75
CA GLY A 338 -1.21 -4.93 0.35
C GLY A 338 -1.84 -3.54 0.14
N GLY A 339 -2.04 -2.75 1.21
CA GLY A 339 -2.78 -1.47 1.16
C GLY A 339 -2.00 -0.28 0.60
N GLY A 340 -0.69 -0.40 0.35
CA GLY A 340 0.17 0.73 -0.03
C GLY A 340 -0.24 1.42 -1.33
N MET A 341 -0.46 0.66 -2.38
CA MET A 341 -0.89 1.19 -3.68
C MET A 341 -2.32 1.75 -3.62
N THR A 342 -3.21 1.12 -2.86
CA THR A 342 -4.58 1.61 -2.65
C THR A 342 -4.58 3.01 -2.02
N VAL A 343 -3.74 3.23 -1.02
CA VAL A 343 -3.55 4.56 -0.43
C VAL A 343 -2.99 5.54 -1.45
N ALA A 344 -1.93 5.16 -2.19
CA ALA A 344 -1.29 6.04 -3.17
C ALA A 344 -2.26 6.51 -4.27
N PHE A 345 -3.07 5.61 -4.84
CA PHE A 345 -4.05 5.98 -5.86
C PHE A 345 -5.19 6.84 -5.31
N ASN A 346 -5.70 6.54 -4.11
CA ASN A 346 -6.74 7.36 -3.49
C ASN A 346 -6.20 8.74 -3.07
N ASP A 347 -4.94 8.82 -2.64
CA ASP A 347 -4.28 10.11 -2.40
C ASP A 347 -4.16 10.93 -3.70
N ALA A 348 -3.84 10.29 -4.83
CA ALA A 348 -3.78 10.96 -6.13
C ALA A 348 -5.18 11.44 -6.59
N VAL A 349 -6.24 10.64 -6.40
CA VAL A 349 -7.63 11.05 -6.66
C VAL A 349 -7.99 12.28 -5.84
N LEU A 350 -7.74 12.24 -4.51
CA LEU A 350 -8.08 13.34 -3.62
C LEU A 350 -7.31 14.62 -3.94
N LEU A 351 -6.02 14.49 -4.27
CA LEU A 351 -5.19 15.65 -4.63
C LEU A 351 -5.58 16.22 -5.99
N SER A 352 -5.97 15.38 -6.95
CA SER A 352 -6.47 15.88 -8.24
C SER A 352 -7.75 16.72 -8.07
N GLU A 353 -8.62 16.36 -7.11
CA GLU A 353 -9.79 17.20 -6.75
C GLU A 353 -9.37 18.53 -6.11
N LEU A 354 -8.42 18.50 -5.16
CA LEU A 354 -7.98 19.68 -4.43
C LEU A 354 -7.14 20.64 -5.27
N PHE A 355 -6.43 20.12 -6.28
CA PHE A 355 -5.59 20.88 -7.21
C PHE A 355 -6.29 21.14 -8.56
N ASP A 356 -7.61 20.89 -8.67
CA ASP A 356 -8.35 21.25 -9.87
C ASP A 356 -8.14 22.73 -10.20
N PRO A 357 -7.85 23.11 -11.46
CA PRO A 357 -7.64 24.50 -11.87
C PRO A 357 -8.78 25.45 -11.51
N ALA A 358 -10.01 24.91 -11.36
CA ALA A 358 -11.14 25.69 -10.87
C ALA A 358 -11.06 26.02 -9.38
N VAL A 359 -10.25 25.25 -8.60
CA VAL A 359 -10.04 25.45 -7.15
C VAL A 359 -8.75 26.21 -6.89
N ILE A 360 -7.65 25.78 -7.51
CA ILE A 360 -6.33 26.45 -7.44
C ILE A 360 -5.88 26.70 -8.88
N PRO A 361 -6.09 27.91 -9.42
CA PRO A 361 -5.73 28.22 -10.80
C PRO A 361 -4.23 28.05 -11.09
N ALA A 362 -3.36 28.46 -10.17
CA ALA A 362 -1.91 28.39 -10.32
C ALA A 362 -1.26 27.71 -9.11
N LEU A 363 -0.35 26.75 -9.34
CA LEU A 363 0.27 25.94 -8.26
C LEU A 363 1.49 26.63 -7.63
N ASP A 364 1.87 27.79 -8.10
CA ASP A 364 2.80 28.73 -7.47
C ASP A 364 2.11 29.63 -6.41
N ASP A 365 0.77 29.59 -6.29
CA ASP A 365 0.08 30.09 -5.11
C ASP A 365 0.31 29.11 -3.92
N HIS A 366 1.47 29.28 -3.29
CA HIS A 366 1.87 28.39 -2.20
C HIS A 366 0.95 28.47 -0.99
N ALA A 367 0.27 29.59 -0.77
CA ALA A 367 -0.70 29.72 0.32
C ALA A 367 -1.92 28.84 0.09
N ALA A 368 -2.47 28.87 -1.13
CA ALA A 368 -3.57 28.02 -1.54
C ALA A 368 -3.17 26.53 -1.51
N VAL A 369 -1.99 26.19 -2.06
CA VAL A 369 -1.45 24.82 -2.04
C VAL A 369 -1.29 24.29 -0.61
N LEU A 370 -0.66 25.05 0.30
CA LEU A 370 -0.49 24.63 1.70
C LEU A 370 -1.83 24.51 2.44
N SER A 371 -2.83 25.34 2.09
CA SER A 371 -4.20 25.21 2.62
C SER A 371 -4.84 23.90 2.13
N ALA A 372 -4.70 23.60 0.83
CA ALA A 372 -5.18 22.32 0.26
C ALA A 372 -4.47 21.13 0.92
N MET A 373 -3.17 21.22 1.22
CA MET A 373 -2.44 20.15 1.90
C MET A 373 -2.91 19.92 3.35
N ARG A 374 -3.35 20.95 4.07
CA ARG A 374 -4.02 20.79 5.37
C ARG A 374 -5.35 20.05 5.22
N THR A 375 -6.14 20.40 4.22
CA THR A 375 -7.40 19.73 3.89
C THR A 375 -7.15 18.27 3.48
N PHE A 376 -6.17 18.02 2.62
CA PHE A 376 -5.73 16.71 2.20
C PHE A 376 -5.34 15.84 3.40
N HIS A 377 -4.53 16.34 4.34
CA HIS A 377 -4.09 15.62 5.52
C HIS A 377 -5.26 15.04 6.32
N TRP A 378 -6.34 15.82 6.51
CA TRP A 378 -7.50 15.35 7.25
C TRP A 378 -8.47 14.50 6.43
N ARG A 379 -8.75 14.88 5.17
CA ARG A 379 -9.70 14.13 4.32
C ARG A 379 -9.20 12.72 3.99
N ARG A 380 -7.90 12.55 3.76
CA ARG A 380 -7.31 11.22 3.46
C ARG A 380 -7.44 10.22 4.61
N LYS A 381 -7.58 10.67 5.86
CA LYS A 381 -7.61 9.80 7.04
C LYS A 381 -8.82 8.85 7.07
N ASN A 382 -9.91 9.18 6.45
CA ASN A 382 -11.07 8.29 6.35
C ASN A 382 -10.73 6.93 5.72
N LEU A 383 -9.79 6.89 4.79
CA LEU A 383 -9.27 5.67 4.18
C LEU A 383 -7.87 5.32 4.72
N THR A 384 -6.95 6.28 4.64
CA THR A 384 -5.51 6.03 4.86
C THR A 384 -5.20 5.66 6.30
N ALA A 385 -5.77 6.37 7.28
CA ALA A 385 -5.56 6.02 8.68
C ALA A 385 -6.12 4.62 9.01
N VAL A 386 -7.28 4.28 8.45
CA VAL A 386 -7.87 2.94 8.61
C VAL A 386 -6.92 1.86 8.12
N ILE A 387 -6.41 2.00 6.89
CA ILE A 387 -5.48 1.02 6.31
C ILE A 387 -4.15 0.98 7.06
N ASN A 388 -3.61 2.13 7.47
CA ASN A 388 -2.35 2.22 8.22
C ASN A 388 -2.46 1.54 9.58
N ILE A 389 -3.51 1.85 10.35
CA ILE A 389 -3.74 1.28 11.68
C ILE A 389 -3.99 -0.22 11.55
N LEU A 390 -4.84 -0.63 10.62
CA LEU A 390 -5.20 -2.03 10.41
C LEU A 390 -3.96 -2.87 10.02
N ALA A 391 -3.08 -2.35 9.13
CA ALA A 391 -1.86 -3.03 8.74
C ALA A 391 -0.93 -3.30 9.93
N GLN A 392 -0.78 -2.34 10.83
CA GLN A 392 0.07 -2.48 12.02
C GLN A 392 -0.58 -3.38 13.09
N ALA A 393 -1.87 -3.22 13.32
CA ALA A 393 -2.60 -4.02 14.30
C ALA A 393 -2.65 -5.50 13.87
N LEU A 394 -2.98 -5.80 12.62
CA LEU A 394 -2.96 -7.18 12.10
C LEU A 394 -1.57 -7.78 12.13
N TYR A 395 -0.53 -7.00 11.80
CA TYR A 395 0.84 -7.50 11.90
C TYR A 395 1.17 -7.91 13.35
N ALA A 396 0.87 -7.07 14.34
CA ALA A 396 1.12 -7.37 15.74
C ALA A 396 0.36 -8.64 16.21
N LEU A 397 -0.90 -8.78 15.79
CA LEU A 397 -1.70 -9.97 16.11
C LEU A 397 -1.15 -11.23 15.41
N PHE A 398 -0.74 -11.13 14.16
CA PHE A 398 -0.32 -12.28 13.36
C PHE A 398 1.11 -12.73 13.70
N ALA A 399 2.00 -11.82 14.09
CA ALA A 399 3.32 -12.15 14.61
C ALA A 399 3.25 -12.80 16.02
N ALA A 400 2.24 -12.45 16.83
CA ALA A 400 1.88 -13.06 18.11
C ALA A 400 3.08 -13.37 19.03
N GLU A 401 3.94 -12.37 19.28
CA GLU A 401 5.21 -12.52 19.99
C GLU A 401 5.07 -12.94 21.47
N ASP A 402 3.92 -12.70 22.08
CA ASP A 402 3.63 -13.03 23.49
C ASP A 402 2.28 -13.76 23.68
N ALA A 403 2.03 -14.22 24.90
CA ALA A 403 0.83 -15.01 25.23
C ALA A 403 -0.48 -14.22 25.04
N GLN A 404 -0.48 -12.90 25.31
CA GLN A 404 -1.65 -12.04 25.15
C GLN A 404 -1.96 -11.83 23.66
N LEU A 405 -0.91 -11.61 22.83
CA LEU A 405 -1.05 -11.52 21.37
C LEU A 405 -1.54 -12.84 20.78
N ARG A 406 -1.08 -14.01 21.27
CA ARG A 406 -1.61 -15.31 20.82
C ARG A 406 -3.08 -15.49 21.16
N ALA A 407 -3.52 -15.01 22.32
CA ALA A 407 -4.94 -15.02 22.66
C ALA A 407 -5.76 -14.13 21.70
N LEU A 408 -5.25 -12.94 21.34
CA LEU A 408 -5.87 -12.04 20.38
C LEU A 408 -5.84 -12.63 18.95
N GLN A 409 -4.75 -13.28 18.53
CA GLN A 409 -4.63 -13.97 17.25
C GLN A 409 -5.70 -15.08 17.14
N GLN A 410 -5.81 -15.94 18.15
CA GLN A 410 -6.84 -16.98 18.21
C GLN A 410 -8.24 -16.40 18.17
N GLY A 411 -8.50 -15.34 18.94
CA GLY A 411 -9.80 -14.66 18.94
C GLY A 411 -10.14 -14.02 17.61
N CYS A 412 -9.16 -13.46 16.90
CA CYS A 412 -9.33 -12.92 15.55
C CYS A 412 -9.74 -14.03 14.55
N PHE A 413 -9.10 -15.18 14.61
CA PHE A 413 -9.45 -16.33 13.78
C PHE A 413 -10.86 -16.85 14.07
N GLU A 414 -11.21 -17.03 15.34
CA GLU A 414 -12.57 -17.44 15.75
C GLU A 414 -13.63 -16.39 15.40
N TYR A 415 -13.27 -15.11 15.43
CA TYR A 415 -14.16 -14.03 14.99
C TYR A 415 -14.52 -14.15 13.50
N PHE A 416 -13.55 -14.46 12.64
CA PHE A 416 -13.81 -14.72 11.24
C PHE A 416 -14.66 -15.96 11.00
N LYS A 417 -14.55 -17.00 11.85
CA LYS A 417 -15.40 -18.20 11.77
C LYS A 417 -16.88 -17.91 12.02
N LEU A 418 -17.23 -16.80 12.68
CA LEU A 418 -18.62 -16.39 12.88
C LEU A 418 -19.31 -15.96 11.57
N GLY A 419 -18.55 -15.59 10.54
CA GLY A 419 -19.10 -15.20 9.25
C GLY A 419 -19.82 -13.84 9.23
N GLY A 420 -20.52 -13.54 8.12
CA GLY A 420 -21.31 -12.32 7.97
C GLY A 420 -20.52 -11.05 8.27
N ASN A 421 -21.08 -10.14 9.06
CA ASN A 421 -20.43 -8.87 9.43
C ASN A 421 -19.06 -9.04 10.09
N CYS A 422 -18.78 -10.18 10.73
CA CYS A 422 -17.47 -10.46 11.33
C CYS A 422 -16.37 -10.69 10.26
N ILE A 423 -16.74 -10.94 9.02
CA ILE A 423 -15.85 -10.98 7.84
C ILE A 423 -15.99 -9.68 7.06
N ASP A 424 -17.21 -9.30 6.67
CA ASP A 424 -17.47 -8.21 5.72
C ASP A 424 -16.90 -6.86 6.19
N GLY A 425 -17.03 -6.56 7.48
CA GLY A 425 -16.47 -5.34 8.07
C GLY A 425 -14.95 -5.27 7.96
N PRO A 426 -14.19 -6.19 8.61
CA PRO A 426 -12.73 -6.18 8.57
C PRO A 426 -12.16 -6.25 7.16
N VAL A 427 -12.71 -7.11 6.29
CA VAL A 427 -12.22 -7.27 4.92
C VAL A 427 -12.60 -6.09 4.04
N GLY A 428 -13.77 -5.48 4.27
CA GLY A 428 -14.17 -4.24 3.63
C GLY A 428 -13.26 -3.06 3.96
N LEU A 429 -12.80 -2.96 5.21
CA LEU A 429 -11.80 -1.98 5.65
C LEU A 429 -10.45 -2.25 4.98
N LEU A 430 -10.00 -3.51 5.01
CA LEU A 430 -8.75 -3.96 4.39
C LEU A 430 -8.71 -3.68 2.88
N GLY A 431 -9.82 -3.99 2.21
CA GLY A 431 -9.99 -3.76 0.77
C GLY A 431 -10.13 -2.29 0.37
N GLY A 432 -10.23 -1.36 1.34
CA GLY A 432 -10.49 0.07 1.08
C GLY A 432 -11.89 0.35 0.53
N ILE A 433 -12.81 -0.59 0.71
CA ILE A 433 -14.23 -0.52 0.33
C ILE A 433 -14.99 0.27 1.40
N ILE A 434 -14.80 -0.09 2.67
CA ILE A 434 -15.34 0.61 3.83
C ILE A 434 -14.32 1.65 4.29
N ARG A 435 -14.74 2.92 4.37
CA ARG A 435 -13.88 4.08 4.67
C ARG A 435 -14.30 4.77 5.97
N GLN A 436 -14.61 3.98 7.00
CA GLN A 436 -15.16 4.47 8.26
C GLN A 436 -14.28 4.04 9.45
N PRO A 437 -13.56 4.96 10.11
CA PRO A 437 -12.70 4.65 11.25
C PRO A 437 -13.43 3.98 12.42
N PHE A 438 -14.71 4.33 12.65
CA PHE A 438 -15.51 3.70 13.71
C PHE A 438 -15.77 2.22 13.48
N VAL A 439 -15.88 1.77 12.22
CA VAL A 439 -16.05 0.36 11.88
C VAL A 439 -14.78 -0.42 12.25
N LEU A 440 -13.58 0.17 12.02
CA LEU A 440 -12.32 -0.42 12.47
C LEU A 440 -12.31 -0.59 14.01
N PHE A 441 -12.65 0.48 14.73
CA PHE A 441 -12.68 0.46 16.19
C PHE A 441 -13.64 -0.60 16.72
N TYR A 442 -14.85 -0.65 16.17
CA TYR A 442 -15.86 -1.63 16.54
C TYR A 442 -15.35 -3.08 16.37
N HIS A 443 -14.86 -3.44 15.19
CA HIS A 443 -14.41 -4.80 14.93
C HIS A 443 -13.17 -5.17 15.72
N PHE A 444 -12.24 -4.24 15.92
CA PHE A 444 -11.04 -4.49 16.70
C PHE A 444 -11.37 -4.82 18.17
N PHE A 445 -12.26 -4.06 18.80
CA PHE A 445 -12.68 -4.34 20.17
C PHE A 445 -13.63 -5.54 20.27
N ALA A 446 -14.44 -5.82 19.26
CA ALA A 446 -15.22 -7.06 19.19
C ALA A 446 -14.30 -8.30 19.18
N VAL A 447 -13.22 -8.27 18.39
CA VAL A 447 -12.18 -9.32 18.42
C VAL A 447 -11.54 -9.41 19.81
N ALA A 448 -11.17 -8.28 20.43
CA ALA A 448 -10.56 -8.27 21.76
C ALA A 448 -11.49 -8.88 22.85
N LEU A 449 -12.76 -8.50 22.85
CA LEU A 449 -13.76 -9.05 23.77
C LEU A 449 -14.01 -10.54 23.57
N LEU A 450 -14.11 -10.98 22.31
CA LEU A 450 -14.22 -12.41 21.99
C LEU A 450 -12.97 -13.18 22.44
N SER A 451 -11.78 -12.60 22.24
CA SER A 451 -10.52 -13.20 22.70
C SER A 451 -10.48 -13.37 24.21
N ILE A 452 -10.93 -12.36 24.96
CA ILE A 452 -11.05 -12.40 26.42
C ILE A 452 -12.03 -13.49 26.84
N TRP A 453 -13.20 -13.53 26.21
CA TRP A 453 -14.20 -14.56 26.47
C TRP A 453 -13.63 -15.97 26.26
N LEU A 454 -13.01 -16.23 25.11
CA LEU A 454 -12.40 -17.52 24.79
C LEU A 454 -11.26 -17.87 25.76
N TYR A 455 -10.44 -16.89 26.13
CA TYR A 455 -9.35 -17.07 27.09
C TYR A 455 -9.86 -17.50 28.47
N ILE A 456 -11.00 -17.00 28.90
CA ILE A 456 -11.64 -17.39 30.18
C ILE A 456 -12.28 -18.78 30.07
N VAL A 457 -13.11 -19.02 29.05
CA VAL A 457 -14.00 -20.19 28.97
C VAL A 457 -13.27 -21.47 28.57
N ARG A 458 -12.30 -21.38 27.64
CA ARG A 458 -11.56 -22.57 27.11
C ARG A 458 -10.55 -23.16 28.10
N GLY A 459 -10.45 -22.65 29.32
CA GLY A 459 -9.54 -23.13 30.34
C GLY A 459 -10.12 -24.12 31.30
N LYS A 460 -9.23 -24.79 32.06
CA LYS A 460 -9.65 -25.64 33.18
C LYS A 460 -10.37 -24.79 34.22
N THR A 461 -11.54 -25.22 34.68
CA THR A 461 -12.42 -24.50 35.61
C THR A 461 -11.74 -24.07 36.92
N VAL A 462 -10.76 -24.86 37.40
CA VAL A 462 -9.95 -24.55 38.59
C VAL A 462 -9.11 -23.29 38.45
N LEU A 463 -8.75 -22.89 37.20
CA LEU A 463 -7.93 -21.70 36.89
C LEU A 463 -8.77 -20.46 36.55
N LEU A 464 -10.09 -20.52 36.69
CA LEU A 464 -11.00 -19.45 36.27
C LEU A 464 -10.67 -18.09 36.92
N PRO A 465 -10.38 -17.98 38.24
CA PRO A 465 -10.01 -16.71 38.87
C PRO A 465 -8.70 -16.11 38.30
N VAL A 466 -7.68 -16.96 38.07
CA VAL A 466 -6.38 -16.54 37.52
C VAL A 466 -6.55 -16.08 36.10
N ARG A 467 -7.38 -16.73 35.30
CA ARG A 467 -7.68 -16.34 33.93
C ARG A 467 -8.54 -15.08 33.84
N ALA A 468 -9.49 -14.89 34.72
CA ALA A 468 -10.23 -13.64 34.83
C ALA A 468 -9.29 -12.46 35.11
N LEU A 469 -8.30 -12.64 35.98
CA LEU A 469 -7.26 -11.62 36.21
C LEU A 469 -6.34 -11.45 35.01
N GLY A 470 -5.93 -12.55 34.37
CA GLY A 470 -5.11 -12.54 33.15
C GLY A 470 -5.79 -11.89 31.92
N SER A 471 -7.14 -11.93 31.88
CA SER A 471 -7.93 -11.31 30.80
C SER A 471 -7.79 -9.79 30.75
N VAL A 472 -7.53 -9.14 31.88
CA VAL A 472 -7.19 -7.72 31.96
C VAL A 472 -5.92 -7.43 31.16
N GLY A 473 -4.92 -8.32 31.23
CA GLY A 473 -3.70 -8.23 30.44
C GLY A 473 -3.96 -8.31 28.93
N VAL A 474 -4.89 -9.16 28.49
CA VAL A 474 -5.29 -9.27 27.09
C VAL A 474 -5.94 -7.97 26.60
N PHE A 475 -6.81 -7.35 27.41
CA PHE A 475 -7.42 -6.07 27.08
C PHE A 475 -6.39 -4.94 26.98
N PHE A 476 -5.48 -4.83 27.96
CA PHE A 476 -4.40 -3.84 27.91
C PHE A 476 -3.50 -4.04 26.69
N LYS A 477 -3.19 -5.29 26.33
CA LYS A 477 -2.41 -5.60 25.13
C LYS A 477 -3.14 -5.15 23.87
N ALA A 478 -4.45 -5.37 23.75
CA ALA A 478 -5.24 -4.86 22.63
C ALA A 478 -5.17 -3.33 22.55
N CYS A 479 -5.28 -2.62 23.67
CA CYS A 479 -5.11 -1.17 23.72
C CYS A 479 -3.68 -0.75 23.29
N GLN A 480 -2.64 -1.43 23.76
CA GLN A 480 -1.24 -1.18 23.37
C GLN A 480 -0.99 -1.41 21.88
N VAL A 481 -1.71 -2.34 21.26
CA VAL A 481 -1.61 -2.60 19.81
C VAL A 481 -2.28 -1.51 18.99
N LEU A 482 -3.39 -0.95 19.44
CA LEU A 482 -4.21 -0.04 18.63
C LEU A 482 -3.88 1.45 18.86
N PHE A 483 -3.86 1.89 20.12
CA PHE A 483 -3.80 3.33 20.44
C PHE A 483 -2.53 4.04 19.97
N PRO A 484 -1.32 3.48 20.01
CA PRO A 484 -0.13 4.15 19.50
C PRO A 484 -0.24 4.55 18.03
N TYR A 485 -0.87 3.71 17.22
CA TYR A 485 -1.08 3.99 15.79
C TYR A 485 -2.21 4.99 15.56
N ILE A 486 -3.28 4.97 16.36
CA ILE A 486 -4.31 6.01 16.35
C ILE A 486 -3.68 7.37 16.67
N PHE A 487 -2.89 7.46 17.74
CA PHE A 487 -2.21 8.71 18.11
C PHE A 487 -1.19 9.17 17.07
N ALA A 488 -0.48 8.23 16.45
CA ALA A 488 0.43 8.55 15.35
C ALA A 488 -0.30 9.15 14.14
N GLU A 489 -1.51 8.65 13.83
CA GLU A 489 -2.33 9.18 12.75
C GLU A 489 -3.00 10.52 13.09
N LEU A 490 -3.19 10.86 14.36
CA LEU A 490 -3.76 12.15 14.80
C LEU A 490 -2.74 13.29 14.76
N ARG A 491 -1.44 13.01 14.62
CA ARG A 491 -0.41 14.05 14.49
C ARG A 491 -0.57 14.80 13.17
N SER A 492 -0.36 16.12 13.20
CA SER A 492 -0.46 17.03 12.05
C SER A 492 0.93 17.55 11.63
#